data_bb34a5eb976e3003e4b344816dfc1780
#
_entry.id   bb34a5eb976e3003e4b344816dfc1780
#
_cell.length_a   1.000
_cell.length_b   1.000
_cell.length_c   1.000
_cell.angle_alpha   90.00
_cell.angle_beta   90.00
_cell.angle_gamma   90.00
#
_symmetry.space_group_name_H-M   'P 1'
#
loop_
_entity.id
_entity.type
_entity.pdbx_description
1 polymer ?
#
loop_
_entity_poly.entity_id
_entity_poly.type
_entity_poly.pdbx_seq_one_letter_code
_entity_poly.pdbx_strand_id
1 'polypeptide(L)'
;MNFDVLRFSTPYSLCVSAPLREINYPLLCNAENKTHSYLKIDSMAALIGRDFLSLAELSPTEVQEILQLATQLKSQGLTLRCQKILGLLFSKASTRTRVSFTVAMYQLGGQVIDLNPNVTQVSRGEPVQDTARVLDRYLDVLAIRTFAQAELETFAKYAQIPVINALTDLEHPCQILADLMTIQERFGQLANLTLTYVGDGNNVANSLMLGCALVGMNVRIATPHGYEPNPKIVEQARAIASGTARGAIAHNQTQVTITKDPQAATEGAHIIYTDVWASMGQENQASDRNPIFQPYQINSQLLNLADKQAIVLHCLPAHRGEEITDEVIEGSQSLVWEQAENRMHAQKALLASVLGAEKV
;
A
#
# COMPACT_ATOMS: atom_id res chain seq x y z
N MET A 1 -47.62 -5.51 48.18
CA MET A 1 -47.26 -6.52 47.15
C MET A 1 -45.76 -6.45 46.95
N ASN A 2 -45.08 -7.50 47.43
CA ASN A 2 -43.63 -7.59 47.48
C ASN A 2 -43.04 -7.85 46.08
N PHE A 3 -41.97 -7.11 45.74
CA PHE A 3 -41.09 -7.48 44.64
C PHE A 3 -39.81 -8.06 45.23
N ASP A 4 -39.67 -9.39 45.01
CA ASP A 4 -38.44 -10.13 45.33
C ASP A 4 -37.35 -9.85 44.35
N VAL A 5 -36.17 -9.45 44.89
CA VAL A 5 -34.92 -9.26 44.18
C VAL A 5 -34.22 -10.63 44.10
N LEU A 6 -34.19 -11.24 42.93
CA LEU A 6 -33.35 -12.41 42.66
C LEU A 6 -31.89 -11.98 42.41
N ARG A 7 -31.04 -12.27 43.35
CA ARG A 7 -29.57 -12.26 43.21
C ARG A 7 -29.14 -13.53 42.51
N PHE A 8 -28.49 -13.42 41.36
CA PHE A 8 -27.67 -14.51 40.81
C PHE A 8 -26.21 -14.22 41.10
N SER A 9 -25.64 -15.01 42.00
CA SER A 9 -24.21 -15.16 42.25
C SER A 9 -23.74 -16.44 41.57
N THR A 10 -22.80 -16.36 40.65
CA THR A 10 -21.84 -17.45 40.43
C THR A 10 -20.58 -16.90 39.79
N PRO A 11 -19.41 -17.31 40.28
CA PRO A 11 -18.12 -16.87 39.74
C PRO A 11 -17.64 -17.85 38.68
N TYR A 12 -17.29 -17.35 37.49
CA TYR A 12 -16.43 -18.12 36.58
C TYR A 12 -15.06 -17.44 36.54
N SER A 13 -14.19 -17.96 37.38
CA SER A 13 -12.76 -17.83 37.23
C SER A 13 -12.30 -18.92 36.29
N LEU A 14 -11.82 -18.57 35.10
CA LEU A 14 -11.00 -19.43 34.26
C LEU A 14 -9.87 -18.57 33.70
N CYS A 15 -8.81 -18.44 34.53
CA CYS A 15 -7.49 -18.12 34.04
C CYS A 15 -6.98 -19.31 33.21
N VAL A 16 -6.93 -19.18 31.90
CA VAL A 16 -6.10 -20.00 31.06
C VAL A 16 -4.94 -19.11 30.60
N SER A 17 -3.83 -19.24 31.32
CA SER A 17 -2.53 -18.69 30.92
C SER A 17 -1.99 -19.51 29.75
N ALA A 18 -2.10 -18.96 28.54
CA ALA A 18 -1.32 -19.47 27.42
C ALA A 18 0.10 -18.88 27.52
N PRO A 19 1.17 -19.71 27.37
CA PRO A 19 2.52 -19.19 27.42
C PRO A 19 2.81 -18.34 26.18
N LEU A 20 3.26 -17.09 26.41
CA LEU A 20 3.88 -16.25 25.39
C LEU A 20 5.09 -17.00 24.84
N ARG A 21 5.08 -17.36 23.58
CA ARG A 21 6.27 -17.83 22.87
C ARG A 21 7.20 -16.64 22.70
N GLU A 22 8.27 -16.59 23.49
CA GLU A 22 9.42 -15.73 23.19
C GLU A 22 10.06 -16.20 21.88
N ILE A 23 9.89 -15.41 20.84
CA ILE A 23 10.65 -15.58 19.60
C ILE A 23 11.98 -14.87 19.81
N ASN A 24 13.00 -15.63 20.16
CA ASN A 24 14.39 -15.17 20.23
C ASN A 24 14.93 -14.96 18.81
N TYR A 25 15.01 -13.71 18.37
CA TYR A 25 15.83 -13.33 17.22
C TYR A 25 17.28 -13.16 17.72
N PRO A 26 18.28 -13.77 17.08
CA PRO A 26 19.67 -13.48 17.40
C PRO A 26 20.01 -12.05 16.95
N LEU A 27 20.18 -11.15 17.92
CA LEU A 27 20.75 -9.82 17.72
C LEU A 27 22.23 -10.00 17.32
N LEU A 28 22.52 -9.91 16.02
CA LEU A 28 23.85 -9.62 15.53
C LEU A 28 24.10 -8.12 15.73
N CYS A 29 24.54 -7.75 16.93
CA CYS A 29 25.11 -6.44 17.21
C CYS A 29 26.50 -6.34 16.57
N ASN A 30 26.57 -5.81 15.35
CA ASN A 30 27.77 -5.10 14.90
C ASN A 30 27.53 -3.62 15.13
N ALA A 31 28.06 -3.14 16.26
CA ALA A 31 28.11 -1.72 16.59
C ALA A 31 29.18 -1.03 15.72
N GLU A 32 28.85 -0.69 14.49
CA GLU A 32 29.56 0.35 13.76
C GLU A 32 28.72 1.64 13.84
N ASN A 33 29.35 2.69 14.33
CA ASN A 33 28.80 4.04 14.45
C ASN A 33 28.27 4.56 13.12
N LYS A 34 27.02 4.20 12.77
CA LYS A 34 26.24 4.92 11.75
C LYS A 34 25.61 6.12 12.45
N THR A 35 26.19 7.30 12.29
CA THR A 35 25.53 8.56 12.55
C THR A 35 24.21 8.56 11.76
N HIS A 36 23.10 8.31 12.42
CA HIS A 36 21.78 8.43 11.85
C HIS A 36 21.56 9.92 11.59
N SER A 37 21.69 10.34 10.34
CA SER A 37 21.23 11.67 9.93
C SER A 37 19.72 11.66 10.05
N TYR A 38 19.18 12.28 11.11
CA TYR A 38 17.75 12.57 11.17
C TYR A 38 17.40 13.41 9.94
N LEU A 39 16.32 13.03 9.23
CA LEU A 39 15.76 13.91 8.20
C LEU A 39 15.54 15.28 8.83
N LYS A 40 16.08 16.32 8.19
CA LYS A 40 15.62 17.67 8.47
C LYS A 40 14.17 17.71 7.98
N ILE A 41 13.23 17.95 8.88
CA ILE A 41 11.79 18.11 8.56
C ILE A 41 11.60 19.17 7.45
N ASP A 42 12.55 20.09 7.32
CA ASP A 42 12.61 21.11 6.26
C ASP A 42 12.63 20.53 4.82
N SER A 43 13.11 19.28 4.62
CA SER A 43 13.13 18.64 3.29
C SER A 43 11.73 18.23 2.80
N MET A 44 10.78 17.99 3.71
CA MET A 44 9.43 17.56 3.38
C MET A 44 8.49 18.71 2.97
N ALA A 45 8.96 19.96 3.01
CA ALA A 45 8.18 21.13 2.62
C ALA A 45 7.64 21.04 1.17
N ALA A 46 8.29 20.24 0.31
CA ALA A 46 7.89 20.05 -1.08
C ALA A 46 6.54 19.32 -1.27
N LEU A 47 6.06 18.57 -0.27
CA LEU A 47 4.79 17.83 -0.35
C LEU A 47 3.62 18.54 0.35
N ILE A 48 3.88 19.59 1.13
CA ILE A 48 2.82 20.30 1.86
C ILE A 48 1.81 20.90 0.87
N GLY A 49 0.54 20.55 1.09
CA GLY A 49 -0.57 21.03 0.27
C GLY A 49 -0.69 20.37 -1.11
N ARG A 50 0.19 19.42 -1.47
CA ARG A 50 0.13 18.72 -2.77
C ARG A 50 -0.83 17.54 -2.74
N ASP A 51 -1.46 17.32 -3.88
CA ASP A 51 -2.17 16.07 -4.17
C ASP A 51 -1.20 14.90 -4.28
N PHE A 52 -1.72 13.70 -4.05
CA PHE A 52 -1.04 12.44 -4.32
C PHE A 52 -1.98 11.52 -5.11
N LEU A 53 -2.04 11.71 -6.42
CA LEU A 53 -2.96 11.01 -7.31
C LEU A 53 -2.33 9.78 -7.97
N SER A 54 -1.00 9.80 -8.15
CA SER A 54 -0.21 8.76 -8.78
C SER A 54 1.20 8.70 -8.19
N LEU A 55 1.80 7.49 -8.15
CA LEU A 55 3.22 7.34 -7.82
C LEU A 55 4.13 8.09 -8.81
N ALA A 56 3.72 8.20 -10.06
CA ALA A 56 4.49 8.90 -11.08
C ALA A 56 4.66 10.41 -10.84
N GLU A 57 3.89 10.99 -9.91
CA GLU A 57 4.01 12.40 -9.49
C GLU A 57 5.13 12.63 -8.47
N LEU A 58 5.65 11.56 -7.86
CA LEU A 58 6.75 11.65 -6.92
C LEU A 58 8.11 11.53 -7.62
N SER A 59 9.07 12.26 -7.10
CA SER A 59 10.48 12.03 -7.42
C SER A 59 11.04 10.87 -6.58
N PRO A 60 12.15 10.22 -7.01
CA PRO A 60 12.86 9.24 -6.21
C PRO A 60 13.22 9.73 -4.80
N THR A 61 13.60 10.99 -4.67
CA THR A 61 13.93 11.61 -3.38
C THR A 61 12.70 11.71 -2.47
N GLU A 62 11.56 12.15 -2.98
CA GLU A 62 10.31 12.23 -2.21
C GLU A 62 9.84 10.86 -1.73
N VAL A 63 9.98 9.81 -2.55
CA VAL A 63 9.70 8.43 -2.13
C VAL A 63 10.61 8.03 -0.97
N GLN A 64 11.92 8.27 -1.08
CA GLN A 64 12.88 7.96 -0.01
C GLN A 64 12.57 8.72 1.29
N GLU A 65 12.21 9.99 1.20
CA GLU A 65 11.83 10.82 2.36
C GLU A 65 10.57 10.28 3.05
N ILE A 66 9.53 9.90 2.29
CA ILE A 66 8.32 9.27 2.85
C ILE A 66 8.66 7.96 3.55
N LEU A 67 9.46 7.08 2.94
CA LEU A 67 9.85 5.80 3.52
C LEU A 67 10.71 5.97 4.78
N GLN A 68 11.65 6.91 4.76
CA GLN A 68 12.48 7.22 5.93
C GLN A 68 11.63 7.78 7.07
N LEU A 69 10.68 8.68 6.79
CA LEU A 69 9.77 9.20 7.78
C LEU A 69 8.87 8.08 8.35
N ALA A 70 8.34 7.20 7.52
CA ALA A 70 7.54 6.06 7.95
C ALA A 70 8.32 5.16 8.93
N THR A 71 9.59 4.88 8.62
CA THR A 71 10.50 4.12 9.50
C THR A 71 10.75 4.83 10.83
N GLN A 72 10.98 6.16 10.82
CA GLN A 72 11.18 6.93 12.04
C GLN A 72 9.92 6.95 12.92
N LEU A 73 8.74 7.09 12.31
CA LEU A 73 7.45 7.07 13.00
C LEU A 73 7.08 5.67 13.53
N LYS A 74 7.58 4.58 12.91
CA LYS A 74 7.35 3.21 13.34
C LYS A 74 8.28 2.80 14.49
N SER A 75 9.57 3.01 14.36
CA SER A 75 10.57 2.35 15.19
C SER A 75 11.55 3.27 15.93
N GLN A 76 11.61 4.58 15.58
CA GLN A 76 12.62 5.47 16.15
C GLN A 76 12.05 6.50 17.15
N GLY A 77 10.80 6.31 17.59
CA GLY A 77 10.17 7.14 18.62
C GLY A 77 9.86 8.59 18.18
N LEU A 78 9.94 8.89 16.86
CA LEU A 78 9.53 10.19 16.35
C LEU A 78 8.03 10.37 16.54
N THR A 79 7.64 11.47 17.17
CA THR A 79 6.24 11.86 17.34
C THR A 79 5.97 13.15 16.57
N LEU A 80 4.97 13.10 15.70
CA LEU A 80 4.47 14.25 14.95
C LEU A 80 3.02 14.53 15.31
N ARG A 81 2.59 15.77 15.19
CA ARG A 81 1.20 16.18 15.37
C ARG A 81 0.72 17.11 14.27
N CYS A 82 -0.54 16.90 13.86
CA CYS A 82 -1.34 17.85 13.12
C CYS A 82 -2.79 17.80 13.61
N GLN A 83 -3.35 18.95 14.00
CA GLN A 83 -4.76 19.04 14.44
C GLN A 83 -5.65 19.30 13.22
N LYS A 84 -5.72 18.32 12.32
CA LYS A 84 -6.35 18.38 11.01
C LYS A 84 -7.46 17.35 10.86
N ILE A 85 -8.34 17.52 9.88
CA ILE A 85 -9.50 16.66 9.62
C ILE A 85 -9.29 15.96 8.28
N LEU A 86 -9.24 14.62 8.33
CA LEU A 86 -9.19 13.75 7.16
C LEU A 86 -10.60 13.30 6.77
N GLY A 87 -11.01 13.53 5.53
CA GLY A 87 -12.17 12.87 4.92
C GLY A 87 -11.79 11.56 4.26
N LEU A 88 -12.58 10.50 4.48
CA LEU A 88 -12.47 9.23 3.75
C LEU A 88 -13.69 9.06 2.85
N LEU A 89 -13.54 9.24 1.54
CA LEU A 89 -14.61 9.06 0.56
C LEU A 89 -14.37 7.76 -0.23
N PHE A 90 -15.01 6.68 0.19
CA PHE A 90 -14.77 5.34 -0.32
C PHE A 90 -16.00 4.74 -0.99
N SER A 91 -16.01 4.72 -2.32
CA SER A 91 -17.05 4.11 -3.16
C SER A 91 -16.94 2.58 -3.25
N LYS A 92 -15.78 2.00 -2.86
CA LYS A 92 -15.56 0.56 -2.78
C LYS A 92 -15.37 0.12 -1.32
N ALA A 93 -15.83 -1.09 -0.98
CA ALA A 93 -15.59 -1.67 0.33
C ALA A 93 -14.09 -1.71 0.67
N SER A 94 -13.74 -1.39 1.90
CA SER A 94 -12.35 -1.37 2.35
C SER A 94 -12.25 -1.39 3.87
N THR A 95 -11.81 -2.50 4.44
CA THR A 95 -11.51 -2.58 5.87
C THR A 95 -10.12 -2.03 6.16
N ARG A 96 -9.10 -2.58 5.50
CA ARG A 96 -7.69 -2.24 5.76
C ARG A 96 -7.38 -0.77 5.52
N THR A 97 -7.74 -0.22 4.37
CA THR A 97 -7.45 1.18 4.02
C THR A 97 -8.19 2.15 4.93
N ARG A 98 -9.46 1.85 5.24
CA ARG A 98 -10.26 2.68 6.15
C ARG A 98 -9.64 2.73 7.55
N VAL A 99 -9.35 1.55 8.13
CA VAL A 99 -8.77 1.44 9.47
C VAL A 99 -7.36 2.05 9.51
N SER A 100 -6.50 1.74 8.53
CA SER A 100 -5.11 2.24 8.53
C SER A 100 -5.02 3.76 8.41
N PHE A 101 -5.81 4.40 7.54
CA PHE A 101 -5.88 5.88 7.46
C PHE A 101 -6.46 6.50 8.74
N THR A 102 -7.52 5.88 9.30
CA THR A 102 -8.12 6.36 10.56
C THR A 102 -7.12 6.32 11.71
N VAL A 103 -6.44 5.20 11.90
CA VAL A 103 -5.43 5.04 12.97
C VAL A 103 -4.23 5.96 12.71
N ALA A 104 -3.75 6.07 11.48
CA ALA A 104 -2.66 6.97 11.10
C ALA A 104 -2.98 8.43 11.49
N MET A 105 -4.19 8.90 11.13
CA MET A 105 -4.61 10.27 11.45
C MET A 105 -4.79 10.50 12.94
N TYR A 106 -5.36 9.55 13.68
CA TYR A 106 -5.47 9.64 15.15
C TYR A 106 -4.10 9.68 15.83
N GLN A 107 -3.13 8.91 15.35
CA GLN A 107 -1.77 8.96 15.87
C GLN A 107 -1.06 10.29 15.60
N LEU A 108 -1.47 11.02 14.58
CA LEU A 108 -1.04 12.39 14.30
C LEU A 108 -1.83 13.45 15.12
N GLY A 109 -2.77 13.03 15.97
CA GLY A 109 -3.60 13.94 16.78
C GLY A 109 -4.74 14.61 16.01
N GLY A 110 -5.01 14.18 14.79
CA GLY A 110 -6.11 14.66 13.95
C GLY A 110 -7.41 13.89 14.14
N GLN A 111 -8.41 14.20 13.33
CA GLN A 111 -9.73 13.58 13.33
C GLN A 111 -10.06 13.01 11.95
N VAL A 112 -11.04 12.09 11.89
CA VAL A 112 -11.46 11.45 10.66
C VAL A 112 -12.97 11.52 10.51
N ILE A 113 -13.43 11.92 9.32
CA ILE A 113 -14.83 11.84 8.90
C ILE A 113 -14.94 10.78 7.80
N ASP A 114 -15.72 9.74 8.09
CA ASP A 114 -15.99 8.68 7.13
C ASP A 114 -17.22 9.03 6.29
N LEU A 115 -16.98 9.31 5.02
CA LEU A 115 -17.98 9.72 4.04
C LEU A 115 -18.43 8.49 3.24
N ASN A 116 -19.42 7.76 3.77
CA ASN A 116 -20.01 6.63 3.03
C ASN A 116 -20.88 7.16 1.88
N PRO A 117 -20.54 6.91 0.60
CA PRO A 117 -21.29 7.40 -0.54
C PRO A 117 -22.78 7.02 -0.52
N ASN A 118 -23.13 5.87 0.06
CA ASN A 118 -24.52 5.38 0.11
C ASN A 118 -25.44 6.24 1.01
N VAL A 119 -24.88 7.05 1.89
CA VAL A 119 -25.62 7.94 2.81
C VAL A 119 -25.30 9.41 2.58
N THR A 120 -24.53 9.74 1.55
CA THR A 120 -24.21 11.12 1.13
C THR A 120 -24.98 11.49 -0.14
N GLN A 121 -24.93 12.75 -0.56
CA GLN A 121 -25.59 13.22 -1.78
C GLN A 121 -24.93 12.69 -3.06
N VAL A 122 -23.71 12.16 -2.99
CA VAL A 122 -23.00 11.50 -4.10
C VAL A 122 -23.86 10.40 -4.72
N SER A 123 -24.52 9.55 -3.89
CA SER A 123 -25.43 8.50 -4.38
C SER A 123 -26.71 9.03 -5.02
N ARG A 124 -27.02 10.31 -4.84
CA ARG A 124 -28.19 10.97 -5.42
C ARG A 124 -27.87 11.77 -6.68
N GLY A 125 -26.66 11.63 -7.21
CA GLY A 125 -26.22 12.27 -8.44
C GLY A 125 -25.70 13.70 -8.28
N GLU A 126 -25.27 14.09 -7.07
CA GLU A 126 -24.54 15.36 -6.89
C GLU A 126 -23.27 15.33 -7.75
N PRO A 127 -23.02 16.36 -8.57
CA PRO A 127 -21.82 16.43 -9.38
C PRO A 127 -20.54 16.40 -8.51
N VAL A 128 -19.52 15.66 -8.96
CA VAL A 128 -18.23 15.51 -8.25
C VAL A 128 -17.61 16.86 -7.90
N GLN A 129 -17.67 17.84 -8.83
CA GLN A 129 -17.13 19.17 -8.62
C GLN A 129 -17.84 19.97 -7.52
N ASP A 130 -19.13 19.73 -7.30
CA ASP A 130 -19.87 20.42 -6.24
C ASP A 130 -19.57 19.78 -4.88
N THR A 131 -19.56 18.45 -4.81
CA THR A 131 -19.09 17.72 -3.63
C THR A 131 -17.66 18.14 -3.24
N ALA A 132 -16.73 18.24 -4.20
CA ALA A 132 -15.36 18.66 -3.97
C ALA A 132 -15.29 20.07 -3.34
N ARG A 133 -16.00 21.05 -3.91
CA ARG A 133 -16.03 22.43 -3.38
C ARG A 133 -16.62 22.53 -1.98
N VAL A 134 -17.62 21.71 -1.65
CA VAL A 134 -18.21 21.67 -0.31
C VAL A 134 -17.25 21.05 0.69
N LEU A 135 -16.67 19.89 0.36
CA LEU A 135 -15.73 19.20 1.25
C LEU A 135 -14.46 20.01 1.49
N ASP A 136 -14.01 20.77 0.50
CA ASP A 136 -12.90 21.72 0.60
C ASP A 136 -13.06 22.77 1.72
N ARG A 137 -14.31 23.06 2.12
CA ARG A 137 -14.61 24.02 3.20
C ARG A 137 -14.64 23.41 4.59
N TYR A 138 -14.62 22.08 4.71
CA TYR A 138 -14.80 21.37 5.96
C TYR A 138 -13.60 20.51 6.36
N LEU A 139 -12.80 20.10 5.39
CA LEU A 139 -11.72 19.15 5.56
C LEU A 139 -10.35 19.82 5.32
N ASP A 140 -9.29 19.19 5.79
CA ASP A 140 -7.91 19.60 5.53
C ASP A 140 -7.21 18.68 4.52
N VAL A 141 -7.72 17.44 4.34
CA VAL A 141 -7.24 16.46 3.37
C VAL A 141 -8.35 15.47 3.06
N LEU A 142 -8.37 14.95 1.83
CA LEU A 142 -9.36 13.99 1.36
C LEU A 142 -8.68 12.74 0.79
N ALA A 143 -8.91 11.56 1.37
CA ALA A 143 -8.51 10.29 0.79
C ALA A 143 -9.68 9.64 0.05
N ILE A 144 -9.50 9.35 -1.24
CA ILE A 144 -10.55 8.85 -2.12
C ILE A 144 -10.21 7.43 -2.58
N ARG A 145 -11.20 6.54 -2.46
CA ARG A 145 -11.17 5.21 -3.06
C ARG A 145 -12.38 5.06 -3.97
N THR A 146 -12.13 5.03 -5.27
CA THR A 146 -13.17 5.01 -6.30
C THR A 146 -12.82 4.07 -7.43
N PHE A 147 -13.61 4.07 -8.50
CA PHE A 147 -13.37 3.27 -9.70
C PHE A 147 -12.48 4.03 -10.69
N ALA A 148 -12.96 5.13 -11.23
CA ALA A 148 -12.29 5.85 -12.30
C ALA A 148 -11.24 6.83 -11.78
N GLN A 149 -10.03 6.78 -12.34
CA GLN A 149 -8.98 7.78 -12.08
C GLN A 149 -9.46 9.21 -12.40
N ALA A 150 -10.24 9.38 -13.45
CA ALA A 150 -10.78 10.70 -13.86
C ALA A 150 -11.71 11.32 -12.80
N GLU A 151 -12.40 10.51 -11.98
CA GLU A 151 -13.19 11.01 -10.86
C GLU A 151 -12.30 11.62 -9.77
N LEU A 152 -11.23 10.89 -9.42
CA LEU A 152 -10.21 11.37 -8.48
C LEU A 152 -9.57 12.67 -8.94
N GLU A 153 -9.17 12.75 -10.23
CA GLU A 153 -8.58 13.94 -10.84
C GLU A 153 -9.57 15.12 -10.86
N THR A 154 -10.87 14.82 -10.99
CA THR A 154 -11.91 15.85 -10.90
C THR A 154 -12.01 16.41 -9.49
N PHE A 155 -11.95 15.58 -8.44
CA PHE A 155 -11.87 16.06 -7.06
C PHE A 155 -10.66 16.97 -6.85
N ALA A 156 -9.47 16.54 -7.22
CA ALA A 156 -8.23 17.30 -7.11
C ALA A 156 -8.30 18.66 -7.86
N LYS A 157 -8.97 18.69 -9.02
CA LYS A 157 -9.13 19.92 -9.80
C LYS A 157 -10.01 20.98 -9.12
N TYR A 158 -11.00 20.55 -8.33
CA TYR A 158 -11.99 21.48 -7.74
C TYR A 158 -11.85 21.68 -6.24
N ALA A 159 -11.07 20.88 -5.54
CA ALA A 159 -10.62 21.11 -4.19
C ALA A 159 -9.30 21.90 -4.15
N GLN A 160 -9.03 22.61 -3.05
CA GLN A 160 -7.76 23.24 -2.75
C GLN A 160 -6.99 22.45 -1.66
N ILE A 161 -7.70 21.64 -0.90
CA ILE A 161 -7.10 20.71 0.06
C ILE A 161 -6.43 19.54 -0.69
N PRO A 162 -5.35 18.94 -0.16
CA PRO A 162 -4.74 17.76 -0.74
C PRO A 162 -5.72 16.61 -0.96
N VAL A 163 -5.68 15.99 -2.13
CA VAL A 163 -6.42 14.78 -2.48
C VAL A 163 -5.45 13.60 -2.58
N ILE A 164 -5.73 12.52 -1.85
CA ILE A 164 -4.91 11.31 -1.82
C ILE A 164 -5.65 10.17 -2.52
N ASN A 165 -4.99 9.54 -3.47
CA ASN A 165 -5.43 8.30 -4.10
C ASN A 165 -5.30 7.14 -3.12
N ALA A 166 -6.39 6.76 -2.47
CA ALA A 166 -6.44 5.57 -1.61
C ALA A 166 -6.60 4.27 -2.41
N LEU A 167 -7.16 4.32 -3.60
CA LEU A 167 -7.21 3.33 -4.69
C LEU A 167 -8.12 3.79 -5.81
N THR A 168 -7.70 3.56 -7.06
CA THR A 168 -8.56 3.56 -8.25
C THR A 168 -8.38 2.24 -9.02
N ASP A 169 -9.12 2.06 -10.13
CA ASP A 169 -8.90 0.93 -11.04
C ASP A 169 -7.57 1.05 -11.80
N LEU A 170 -6.97 2.23 -11.83
CA LEU A 170 -5.68 2.47 -12.48
C LEU A 170 -4.51 2.21 -11.55
N GLU A 171 -4.58 2.68 -10.30
CA GLU A 171 -3.47 2.64 -9.34
C GLU A 171 -3.90 2.37 -7.89
N HIS A 172 -2.97 1.82 -7.09
CA HIS A 172 -3.04 1.70 -5.64
C HIS A 172 -1.77 2.25 -4.96
N PRO A 173 -1.47 3.55 -5.09
CA PRO A 173 -0.16 4.11 -4.76
C PRO A 173 0.20 4.00 -3.27
N CYS A 174 -0.77 4.15 -2.36
CA CYS A 174 -0.54 3.98 -0.92
C CYS A 174 -0.17 2.54 -0.51
N GLN A 175 -0.57 1.54 -1.30
CA GLN A 175 -0.13 0.16 -1.09
C GLN A 175 1.36 0.04 -1.37
N ILE A 176 1.80 0.58 -2.50
CA ILE A 176 3.18 0.43 -2.94
C ILE A 176 4.17 1.16 -2.03
N LEU A 177 3.81 2.28 -1.43
CA LEU A 177 4.64 2.90 -0.39
C LEU A 177 4.88 1.95 0.79
N ALA A 178 3.86 1.19 1.21
CA ALA A 178 4.00 0.19 2.26
C ALA A 178 4.81 -1.03 1.82
N ASP A 179 4.66 -1.45 0.57
CA ASP A 179 5.41 -2.56 -0.01
C ASP A 179 6.91 -2.23 -0.07
N LEU A 180 7.25 -1.04 -0.57
CA LEU A 180 8.63 -0.55 -0.59
C LEU A 180 9.22 -0.43 0.82
N MET A 181 8.43 0.04 1.81
CA MET A 181 8.85 0.06 3.21
C MET A 181 9.17 -1.35 3.73
N THR A 182 8.29 -2.33 3.47
CA THR A 182 8.46 -3.71 3.90
C THR A 182 9.70 -4.35 3.27
N ILE A 183 9.91 -4.11 1.97
CA ILE A 183 11.09 -4.60 1.25
C ILE A 183 12.36 -3.96 1.81
N GLN A 184 12.34 -2.64 2.08
CA GLN A 184 13.47 -1.93 2.65
C GLN A 184 13.80 -2.41 4.08
N GLU A 185 12.80 -2.68 4.92
CA GLU A 185 13.00 -3.26 6.25
C GLU A 185 13.65 -4.63 6.18
N ARG A 186 13.28 -5.45 5.19
CA ARG A 186 13.80 -6.82 5.05
C ARG A 186 15.20 -6.89 4.46
N PHE A 187 15.49 -6.10 3.42
CA PHE A 187 16.75 -6.18 2.66
C PHE A 187 17.73 -5.04 2.96
N GLY A 188 17.32 -3.99 3.67
CA GLY A 188 18.14 -2.82 3.97
C GLY A 188 18.34 -1.86 2.81
N GLN A 189 17.93 -2.25 1.60
CA GLN A 189 18.03 -1.46 0.36
C GLN A 189 16.89 -1.81 -0.59
N LEU A 190 16.66 -0.97 -1.60
CA LEU A 190 15.68 -1.21 -2.66
C LEU A 190 16.36 -1.41 -4.01
N ALA A 191 17.32 -0.59 -4.34
CA ALA A 191 18.00 -0.63 -5.64
C ALA A 191 18.61 -2.01 -5.94
N ASN A 192 18.53 -2.42 -7.21
CA ASN A 192 19.02 -3.70 -7.74
C ASN A 192 18.29 -4.96 -7.27
N LEU A 193 17.26 -4.85 -6.41
CA LEU A 193 16.38 -5.98 -6.14
C LEU A 193 15.47 -6.23 -7.35
N THR A 194 15.00 -7.47 -7.48
CA THR A 194 14.03 -7.87 -8.51
C THR A 194 12.74 -8.28 -7.84
N LEU A 195 11.64 -7.60 -8.18
CA LEU A 195 10.29 -7.97 -7.82
C LEU A 195 9.62 -8.65 -9.01
N THR A 196 9.01 -9.81 -8.77
CA THR A 196 8.14 -10.48 -9.72
C THR A 196 6.71 -10.45 -9.21
N TYR A 197 5.82 -9.84 -9.99
CA TYR A 197 4.38 -9.91 -9.81
C TYR A 197 3.81 -11.00 -10.73
N VAL A 198 2.98 -11.87 -10.16
CA VAL A 198 2.35 -12.98 -10.89
C VAL A 198 0.84 -12.89 -10.73
N GLY A 199 0.10 -12.68 -11.82
CA GLY A 199 -1.36 -12.53 -11.77
C GLY A 199 -1.94 -11.58 -12.80
N ASP A 200 -3.05 -10.91 -12.47
CA ASP A 200 -3.73 -9.94 -13.34
C ASP A 200 -2.94 -8.63 -13.43
N GLY A 201 -2.80 -8.08 -14.62
CA GLY A 201 -2.15 -6.78 -14.86
C GLY A 201 -2.99 -5.59 -14.36
N ASN A 202 -3.48 -5.67 -13.14
CA ASN A 202 -4.39 -4.74 -12.50
C ASN A 202 -3.72 -3.45 -11.96
N ASN A 203 -4.44 -2.68 -11.16
CA ASN A 203 -3.96 -1.44 -10.54
C ASN A 203 -2.76 -1.64 -9.59
N VAL A 204 -2.63 -2.81 -8.95
CA VAL A 204 -1.48 -3.14 -8.10
C VAL A 204 -0.25 -3.37 -8.97
N ALA A 205 -0.37 -4.15 -10.05
CA ALA A 205 0.71 -4.36 -11.03
C ALA A 205 1.17 -3.03 -11.65
N ASN A 206 0.21 -2.15 -12.00
CA ASN A 206 0.50 -0.81 -12.52
C ASN A 206 1.34 0.01 -11.52
N SER A 207 0.89 0.09 -10.27
CA SER A 207 1.60 0.87 -9.26
C SER A 207 2.94 0.26 -8.85
N LEU A 208 3.06 -1.09 -8.85
CA LEU A 208 4.36 -1.77 -8.60
C LEU A 208 5.40 -1.39 -9.66
N MET A 209 5.01 -1.33 -10.93
CA MET A 209 5.93 -0.92 -12.00
C MET A 209 6.45 0.50 -11.78
N LEU A 210 5.58 1.45 -11.43
CA LEU A 210 5.96 2.83 -11.14
C LEU A 210 6.84 2.92 -9.90
N GLY A 211 6.43 2.29 -8.79
CA GLY A 211 7.19 2.30 -7.54
C GLY A 211 8.56 1.68 -7.66
N CYS A 212 8.67 0.51 -8.29
CA CYS A 212 9.96 -0.14 -8.54
C CYS A 212 10.88 0.72 -9.41
N ALA A 213 10.35 1.34 -10.48
CA ALA A 213 11.11 2.23 -11.34
C ALA A 213 11.68 3.45 -10.60
N LEU A 214 10.88 4.05 -9.68
CA LEU A 214 11.30 5.20 -8.88
C LEU A 214 12.47 4.88 -7.94
N VAL A 215 12.55 3.66 -7.42
CA VAL A 215 13.57 3.28 -6.43
C VAL A 215 14.70 2.42 -6.98
N GLY A 216 14.75 2.21 -8.29
CA GLY A 216 15.82 1.44 -8.96
C GLY A 216 15.71 -0.07 -8.80
N MET A 217 14.50 -0.61 -8.54
CA MET A 217 14.22 -2.04 -8.51
C MET A 217 13.83 -2.55 -9.89
N ASN A 218 14.29 -3.74 -10.27
CA ASN A 218 13.75 -4.45 -11.42
C ASN A 218 12.34 -4.96 -11.11
N VAL A 219 11.45 -4.89 -12.10
CA VAL A 219 10.10 -5.44 -11.98
C VAL A 219 9.76 -6.31 -13.18
N ARG A 220 9.26 -7.51 -12.90
CA ARG A 220 8.77 -8.47 -13.88
C ARG A 220 7.30 -8.74 -13.60
N ILE A 221 6.44 -8.52 -14.60
CA ILE A 221 5.00 -8.80 -14.50
C ILE A 221 4.73 -10.04 -15.34
N ALA A 222 4.36 -11.14 -14.69
CA ALA A 222 3.91 -12.37 -15.35
C ALA A 222 2.39 -12.42 -15.34
N THR A 223 1.77 -12.33 -16.52
CA THR A 223 0.32 -12.24 -16.67
C THR A 223 -0.17 -13.02 -17.90
N PRO A 224 -1.38 -13.61 -17.88
CA PRO A 224 -1.96 -14.24 -19.06
C PRO A 224 -2.19 -13.26 -20.19
N HIS A 225 -2.27 -13.80 -21.41
CA HIS A 225 -2.63 -13.00 -22.58
C HIS A 225 -4.04 -12.40 -22.44
N GLY A 226 -4.16 -11.09 -22.73
CA GLY A 226 -5.40 -10.33 -22.60
C GLY A 226 -5.61 -9.71 -21.21
N TYR A 227 -4.67 -9.96 -20.29
CA TYR A 227 -4.69 -9.41 -18.93
C TYR A 227 -3.43 -8.59 -18.61
N GLU A 228 -2.80 -8.07 -19.66
CA GLU A 228 -1.59 -7.27 -19.54
C GLU A 228 -1.87 -5.93 -18.80
N PRO A 229 -0.86 -5.37 -18.08
CA PRO A 229 -0.97 -4.05 -17.46
C PRO A 229 -1.30 -2.94 -18.45
N ASN A 230 -1.77 -1.81 -17.94
CA ASN A 230 -2.05 -0.64 -18.76
C ASN A 230 -0.81 -0.20 -19.55
N PRO A 231 -0.85 -0.16 -20.91
CA PRO A 231 0.32 0.13 -21.72
C PRO A 231 0.90 1.53 -21.50
N LYS A 232 0.08 2.51 -21.13
CA LYS A 232 0.56 3.86 -20.80
C LYS A 232 1.38 3.86 -19.50
N ILE A 233 0.97 3.08 -18.52
CA ILE A 233 1.71 2.92 -17.26
C ILE A 233 3.02 2.17 -17.49
N VAL A 234 3.02 1.14 -18.34
CA VAL A 234 4.25 0.42 -18.74
C VAL A 234 5.25 1.38 -19.39
N GLU A 235 4.79 2.21 -20.32
CA GLU A 235 5.63 3.23 -20.99
C GLU A 235 6.17 4.25 -19.98
N GLN A 236 5.31 4.74 -19.07
CA GLN A 236 5.68 5.69 -18.03
C GLN A 236 6.71 5.10 -17.05
N ALA A 237 6.52 3.86 -16.60
CA ALA A 237 7.46 3.17 -15.72
C ALA A 237 8.83 2.98 -16.41
N ARG A 238 8.86 2.63 -17.70
CA ARG A 238 10.09 2.53 -18.50
C ARG A 238 10.79 3.89 -18.66
N ALA A 239 10.03 4.96 -18.85
CA ALA A 239 10.57 6.31 -18.93
C ALA A 239 11.17 6.76 -17.59
N ILE A 240 10.58 6.42 -16.47
CA ILE A 240 11.12 6.66 -15.12
C ILE A 240 12.43 5.87 -14.95
N ALA A 241 12.41 4.56 -15.24
CA ALA A 241 13.56 3.67 -15.11
C ALA A 241 14.77 4.11 -15.93
N SER A 242 14.54 4.65 -17.15
CA SER A 242 15.60 5.16 -18.03
C SER A 242 16.06 6.58 -17.72
N GLY A 243 15.41 7.27 -16.76
CA GLY A 243 15.72 8.67 -16.43
C GLY A 243 15.23 9.69 -17.46
N THR A 244 14.37 9.29 -18.41
CA THR A 244 13.82 10.19 -19.43
C THR A 244 12.56 10.92 -18.96
N ALA A 245 11.92 10.45 -17.89
CA ALA A 245 10.80 11.15 -17.28
C ALA A 245 11.27 12.40 -16.51
N ARG A 246 10.42 13.43 -16.43
CA ARG A 246 10.71 14.67 -15.71
C ARG A 246 11.00 14.40 -14.24
N GLY A 247 12.18 14.81 -13.76
CA GLY A 247 12.60 14.61 -12.37
C GLY A 247 13.09 13.21 -12.03
N ALA A 248 13.09 12.27 -12.97
CA ALA A 248 13.62 10.93 -12.76
C ALA A 248 15.17 10.96 -12.69
N ILE A 249 15.71 10.11 -11.82
CA ILE A 249 17.15 9.81 -11.80
C ILE A 249 17.32 8.52 -12.61
N ALA A 250 18.20 8.55 -13.60
CA ALA A 250 18.49 7.36 -14.39
C ALA A 250 19.08 6.26 -13.49
N HIS A 251 18.35 5.16 -13.36
CA HIS A 251 18.87 3.93 -12.78
C HIS A 251 19.33 3.02 -13.92
N ASN A 252 20.56 3.16 -14.41
CA ASN A 252 21.09 2.59 -15.64
C ASN A 252 20.90 1.07 -15.85
N GLN A 253 20.34 0.35 -14.88
CA GLN A 253 20.09 -1.09 -14.94
C GLN A 253 18.67 -1.50 -14.61
N THR A 254 17.78 -0.56 -14.25
CA THR A 254 16.39 -0.91 -13.89
C THR A 254 15.59 -1.34 -15.12
N GLN A 255 14.99 -2.52 -15.03
CA GLN A 255 14.21 -3.14 -16.11
C GLN A 255 12.74 -3.29 -15.70
N VAL A 256 11.84 -2.95 -16.64
CA VAL A 256 10.40 -3.20 -16.56
C VAL A 256 10.03 -4.22 -17.63
N THR A 257 9.79 -5.47 -17.24
CA THR A 257 9.54 -6.61 -18.13
C THR A 257 8.13 -7.13 -17.98
N ILE A 258 7.45 -7.37 -19.09
CA ILE A 258 6.14 -8.03 -19.12
C ILE A 258 6.33 -9.38 -19.83
N THR A 259 5.83 -10.46 -19.24
CA THR A 259 5.95 -11.82 -19.79
C THR A 259 4.68 -12.63 -19.54
N LYS A 260 4.54 -13.74 -20.26
CA LYS A 260 3.48 -14.74 -20.07
C LYS A 260 3.98 -15.98 -19.31
N ASP A 261 5.27 -16.04 -19.02
CA ASP A 261 5.90 -17.17 -18.35
C ASP A 261 6.17 -16.83 -16.87
N PRO A 262 5.35 -17.34 -15.93
CA PRO A 262 5.54 -17.07 -14.51
C PRO A 262 6.80 -17.74 -13.95
N GLN A 263 7.27 -18.85 -14.51
CA GLN A 263 8.46 -19.54 -14.05
C GLN A 263 9.71 -18.73 -14.39
N ALA A 264 9.87 -18.35 -15.65
CA ALA A 264 10.98 -17.50 -16.08
C ALA A 264 10.99 -16.12 -15.38
N ALA A 265 9.81 -15.57 -15.08
CA ALA A 265 9.71 -14.31 -14.34
C ALA A 265 10.18 -14.46 -12.88
N THR A 266 9.90 -15.61 -12.27
CA THR A 266 10.19 -15.88 -10.84
C THR A 266 11.65 -16.25 -10.62
N GLU A 267 12.34 -16.76 -11.62
CA GLU A 267 13.71 -17.22 -11.48
C GLU A 267 14.64 -16.15 -10.90
N GLY A 268 15.22 -16.44 -9.73
CA GLY A 268 16.14 -15.56 -9.02
C GLY A 268 15.52 -14.24 -8.52
N ALA A 269 14.19 -14.10 -8.48
CA ALA A 269 13.53 -12.92 -7.94
C ALA A 269 13.68 -12.85 -6.41
N HIS A 270 13.85 -11.64 -5.87
CA HIS A 270 13.96 -11.38 -4.43
C HIS A 270 12.60 -11.20 -3.77
N ILE A 271 11.62 -10.72 -4.51
CA ILE A 271 10.26 -10.50 -4.04
C ILE A 271 9.28 -11.15 -5.00
N ILE A 272 8.40 -12.01 -4.48
CA ILE A 272 7.28 -12.57 -5.21
C ILE A 272 6.00 -11.90 -4.72
N TYR A 273 5.23 -11.35 -5.63
CA TYR A 273 4.01 -10.61 -5.32
C TYR A 273 2.82 -11.16 -6.12
N THR A 274 1.66 -11.23 -5.49
CA THR A 274 0.41 -11.50 -6.20
C THR A 274 -0.76 -10.71 -5.60
N ASP A 275 -1.87 -10.71 -6.33
CA ASP A 275 -3.16 -10.17 -5.93
C ASP A 275 -4.27 -11.07 -6.46
N VAL A 276 -5.49 -10.89 -5.99
CA VAL A 276 -6.66 -11.65 -6.45
C VAL A 276 -6.80 -11.58 -7.97
N TRP A 277 -7.18 -12.70 -8.60
CA TRP A 277 -7.35 -12.78 -10.05
C TRP A 277 -8.59 -12.02 -10.57
N ALA A 278 -9.61 -11.87 -9.70
CA ALA A 278 -10.76 -11.03 -9.99
C ALA A 278 -10.79 -9.88 -8.99
N SER A 279 -10.52 -8.65 -9.46
CA SER A 279 -10.55 -7.45 -8.64
C SER A 279 -11.97 -7.12 -8.16
N MET A 280 -12.08 -6.29 -7.11
CA MET A 280 -13.38 -5.85 -6.58
C MET A 280 -14.25 -5.20 -7.66
N GLY A 281 -15.47 -5.72 -7.80
CA GLY A 281 -16.43 -5.37 -8.85
C GLY A 281 -16.37 -6.28 -10.08
N GLN A 282 -15.48 -7.28 -10.08
CA GLN A 282 -15.34 -8.28 -11.15
C GLN A 282 -15.59 -9.72 -10.64
N GLU A 283 -16.16 -9.87 -9.43
CA GLU A 283 -16.37 -11.17 -8.77
C GLU A 283 -17.22 -12.13 -9.62
N ASN A 284 -18.13 -11.60 -10.44
CA ASN A 284 -18.93 -12.37 -11.39
C ASN A 284 -18.13 -12.98 -12.55
N GLN A 285 -16.88 -12.55 -12.78
CA GLN A 285 -15.98 -13.08 -13.78
C GLN A 285 -15.02 -14.15 -13.20
N ALA A 286 -15.05 -14.42 -11.90
CA ALA A 286 -14.10 -15.31 -11.24
C ALA A 286 -14.10 -16.73 -11.85
N SER A 287 -15.29 -17.30 -12.16
CA SER A 287 -15.41 -18.62 -12.78
C SER A 287 -14.71 -18.72 -14.14
N ASP A 288 -14.73 -17.66 -14.93
CA ASP A 288 -14.13 -17.63 -16.26
C ASP A 288 -12.62 -17.36 -16.19
N ARG A 289 -12.19 -16.60 -15.16
CA ARG A 289 -10.80 -16.24 -14.92
C ARG A 289 -9.99 -17.39 -14.31
N ASN A 290 -10.55 -18.13 -13.37
CA ASN A 290 -9.82 -19.17 -12.62
C ASN A 290 -9.07 -20.17 -13.50
N PRO A 291 -9.65 -20.76 -14.57
CA PRO A 291 -8.89 -21.68 -15.44
C PRO A 291 -7.73 -21.01 -16.19
N ILE A 292 -7.87 -19.71 -16.52
CA ILE A 292 -6.85 -18.94 -17.26
C ILE A 292 -5.67 -18.62 -16.33
N PHE A 293 -5.97 -18.28 -15.07
CA PHE A 293 -4.97 -17.86 -14.09
C PHE A 293 -4.35 -19.02 -13.29
N GLN A 294 -4.91 -20.24 -13.36
CA GLN A 294 -4.37 -21.40 -12.62
C GLN A 294 -2.84 -21.61 -12.80
N PRO A 295 -2.24 -21.42 -14.00
CA PRO A 295 -0.79 -21.50 -14.17
C PRO A 295 0.01 -20.38 -13.48
N TYR A 296 -0.69 -19.35 -12.99
CA TYR A 296 -0.13 -18.16 -12.31
C TYR A 296 -0.31 -18.19 -10.80
N GLN A 297 -0.69 -19.35 -10.25
CA GLN A 297 -0.79 -19.53 -8.79
C GLN A 297 0.60 -19.49 -8.16
N ILE A 298 0.76 -18.70 -7.08
CA ILE A 298 1.97 -18.77 -6.24
C ILE A 298 1.82 -19.95 -5.28
N ASN A 299 2.59 -20.99 -5.56
CA ASN A 299 2.72 -22.21 -4.78
C ASN A 299 4.19 -22.50 -4.48
N SER A 300 4.47 -23.54 -3.70
CA SER A 300 5.83 -23.90 -3.32
C SER A 300 6.73 -24.23 -4.49
N GLN A 301 6.18 -24.78 -5.62
CA GLN A 301 6.98 -25.08 -6.80
C GLN A 301 7.46 -23.80 -7.48
N LEU A 302 6.59 -22.82 -7.65
CA LEU A 302 6.95 -21.53 -8.22
C LEU A 302 7.92 -20.77 -7.30
N LEU A 303 7.63 -20.73 -5.98
CA LEU A 303 8.46 -20.04 -5.00
C LEU A 303 9.89 -20.60 -4.94
N ASN A 304 10.08 -21.89 -5.14
CA ASN A 304 11.40 -22.54 -5.16
C ASN A 304 12.31 -22.07 -6.31
N LEU A 305 11.77 -21.40 -7.34
CA LEU A 305 12.57 -20.82 -8.43
C LEU A 305 13.14 -19.44 -8.06
N ALA A 306 12.58 -18.78 -7.04
CA ALA A 306 13.02 -17.49 -6.58
C ALA A 306 14.37 -17.58 -5.84
N ASP A 307 14.95 -16.43 -5.48
CA ASP A 307 16.11 -16.37 -4.60
C ASP A 307 15.81 -17.07 -3.27
N LYS A 308 16.83 -17.69 -2.68
CA LYS A 308 16.70 -18.42 -1.40
C LYS A 308 16.24 -17.54 -0.23
N GLN A 309 16.50 -16.24 -0.29
CA GLN A 309 16.08 -15.24 0.69
C GLN A 309 14.81 -14.50 0.25
N ALA A 310 14.17 -14.94 -0.83
CA ALA A 310 12.98 -14.28 -1.36
C ALA A 310 11.87 -14.18 -0.32
N ILE A 311 11.13 -13.09 -0.40
CA ILE A 311 9.92 -12.86 0.38
C ILE A 311 8.68 -12.90 -0.49
N VAL A 312 7.55 -13.23 0.12
CA VAL A 312 6.23 -13.21 -0.52
C VAL A 312 5.41 -12.07 0.04
N LEU A 313 4.80 -11.29 -0.85
CA LEU A 313 3.92 -10.18 -0.55
C LEU A 313 2.55 -10.37 -1.22
N HIS A 314 1.51 -9.83 -0.59
CA HIS A 314 0.14 -9.82 -1.08
C HIS A 314 -0.63 -8.66 -0.44
N CYS A 315 -1.28 -7.82 -1.22
CA CYS A 315 -1.99 -6.63 -0.70
C CYS A 315 -3.24 -6.96 0.15
N LEU A 316 -3.68 -8.24 0.13
CA LEU A 316 -4.87 -8.74 0.81
C LEU A 316 -6.20 -8.04 0.37
N PRO A 317 -7.36 -8.76 0.38
CA PRO A 317 -7.56 -10.13 0.86
C PRO A 317 -6.97 -11.17 -0.09
N ALA A 318 -6.57 -12.32 0.40
CA ALA A 318 -6.11 -13.44 -0.42
C ALA A 318 -7.22 -14.49 -0.56
N HIS A 319 -7.39 -15.05 -1.76
CA HIS A 319 -8.22 -16.23 -2.02
C HIS A 319 -7.33 -17.47 -2.01
N ARG A 320 -7.17 -18.04 -0.81
CA ARG A 320 -6.31 -19.19 -0.57
C ARG A 320 -6.74 -20.38 -1.42
N GLY A 321 -5.79 -20.98 -2.14
CA GLY A 321 -6.03 -22.04 -3.12
C GLY A 321 -6.33 -21.53 -4.54
N GLU A 322 -6.54 -20.22 -4.72
CA GLU A 322 -6.60 -19.55 -6.02
C GLU A 322 -5.23 -18.96 -6.37
N GLU A 323 -5.02 -17.64 -6.20
CA GLU A 323 -3.77 -16.97 -6.58
C GLU A 323 -2.56 -17.31 -5.70
N ILE A 324 -2.81 -17.79 -4.48
CA ILE A 324 -1.76 -18.19 -3.53
C ILE A 324 -2.21 -19.38 -2.70
N THR A 325 -1.31 -20.33 -2.43
CA THR A 325 -1.60 -21.47 -1.55
C THR A 325 -1.48 -21.11 -0.07
N ASP A 326 -2.19 -21.87 0.81
CA ASP A 326 -2.06 -21.72 2.26
C ASP A 326 -0.61 -21.91 2.75
N GLU A 327 0.08 -22.89 2.19
CA GLU A 327 1.47 -23.19 2.54
C GLU A 327 2.38 -21.99 2.30
N VAL A 328 2.19 -21.26 1.21
CA VAL A 328 3.02 -20.11 0.86
C VAL A 328 2.68 -18.90 1.73
N ILE A 329 1.39 -18.57 1.88
CA ILE A 329 0.99 -17.36 2.62
C ILE A 329 1.27 -17.49 4.13
N GLU A 330 1.25 -18.71 4.68
CA GLU A 330 1.60 -18.98 6.08
C GLU A 330 3.08 -19.38 6.25
N GLY A 331 3.82 -19.47 5.15
CA GLY A 331 5.23 -19.86 5.15
C GLY A 331 6.15 -18.79 5.72
N SER A 332 7.35 -19.20 6.11
CA SER A 332 8.36 -18.31 6.73
C SER A 332 8.91 -17.20 5.81
N GLN A 333 8.67 -17.29 4.51
CA GLN A 333 9.02 -16.26 3.53
C GLN A 333 7.93 -15.21 3.34
N SER A 334 6.72 -15.45 3.87
CA SER A 334 5.59 -14.53 3.77
C SER A 334 5.76 -13.36 4.74
N LEU A 335 5.69 -12.15 4.22
CA LEU A 335 5.68 -10.91 5.00
C LEU A 335 4.37 -10.13 4.80
N VAL A 336 3.27 -10.82 4.51
CA VAL A 336 1.97 -10.20 4.23
C VAL A 336 1.39 -9.45 5.45
N TRP A 337 1.74 -9.88 6.66
CA TRP A 337 1.26 -9.25 7.89
C TRP A 337 2.05 -7.99 8.22
N GLU A 338 3.37 -8.02 8.08
CA GLU A 338 4.27 -6.86 8.17
C GLU A 338 3.93 -5.82 7.10
N GLN A 339 3.66 -6.28 5.89
CA GLN A 339 3.19 -5.44 4.78
C GLN A 339 1.86 -4.75 5.13
N ALA A 340 0.92 -5.49 5.72
CA ALA A 340 -0.37 -4.94 6.15
C ALA A 340 -0.21 -3.90 7.28
N GLU A 341 0.70 -4.14 8.24
CA GLU A 341 1.06 -3.17 9.28
C GLU A 341 1.68 -1.91 8.68
N ASN A 342 2.62 -2.06 7.75
CA ASN A 342 3.33 -0.95 7.11
C ASN A 342 2.40 -0.02 6.31
N ARG A 343 1.20 -0.49 5.94
CA ARG A 343 0.15 0.37 5.37
C ARG A 343 -0.16 1.57 6.25
N MET A 344 -0.30 1.34 7.55
CA MET A 344 -0.58 2.42 8.51
C MET A 344 0.60 3.38 8.62
N HIS A 345 1.83 2.86 8.69
CA HIS A 345 3.03 3.67 8.86
C HIS A 345 3.35 4.52 7.62
N ALA A 346 3.24 3.95 6.42
CA ALA A 346 3.42 4.66 5.16
C ALA A 346 2.35 5.74 4.96
N GLN A 347 1.08 5.43 5.26
CA GLN A 347 -0.01 6.40 5.18
C GLN A 347 0.14 7.52 6.24
N LYS A 348 0.63 7.20 7.45
CA LYS A 348 0.93 8.19 8.47
C LYS A 348 2.03 9.15 8.01
N ALA A 349 3.09 8.64 7.40
CA ALA A 349 4.14 9.47 6.84
C ALA A 349 3.65 10.35 5.69
N LEU A 350 2.85 9.79 4.76
CA LEU A 350 2.24 10.55 3.67
C LEU A 350 1.34 11.67 4.20
N LEU A 351 0.44 11.38 5.14
CA LEU A 351 -0.43 12.38 5.77
C LEU A 351 0.39 13.47 6.47
N ALA A 352 1.42 13.08 7.24
CA ALA A 352 2.30 14.03 7.90
C ALA A 352 3.00 14.96 6.91
N SER A 353 3.44 14.42 5.76
CA SER A 353 4.11 15.18 4.70
C SER A 353 3.18 16.18 4.02
N VAL A 354 1.98 15.75 3.60
CA VAL A 354 1.06 16.64 2.86
C VAL A 354 0.38 17.67 3.77
N LEU A 355 0.24 17.38 5.05
CA LEU A 355 -0.36 18.27 6.05
C LEU A 355 0.64 19.14 6.79
N GLY A 356 1.93 18.94 6.60
CA GLY A 356 2.97 19.69 7.32
C GLY A 356 2.93 19.44 8.83
N ALA A 357 2.86 18.16 9.25
CA ALA A 357 2.83 17.82 10.67
C ALA A 357 4.13 18.20 11.38
N GLU A 358 4.01 18.76 12.59
CA GLU A 358 5.13 19.29 13.36
C GLU A 358 5.61 18.30 14.41
N LYS A 359 6.90 18.40 14.77
CA LYS A 359 7.50 17.58 15.83
C LYS A 359 7.00 18.05 17.20
N VAL A 360 6.65 17.09 18.05
CA VAL A 360 6.20 17.34 19.43
C VAL A 360 7.33 17.05 20.41
#